data_2c5b41148ef51249d45e6670c5be90be
#
_entry.id   2c5b41148ef51249d45e6670c5be90be
#
_cell.length_a   1.000
_cell.length_b   1.000
_cell.length_c   1.000
_cell.angle_alpha   90.00
_cell.angle_beta   90.00
_cell.angle_gamma   90.00
#
_symmetry.space_group_name_H-M   'P 1'
#
loop_
_entity.id
_entity.type
_entity.pdbx_description
1 polymer ?
#
loop_
_entity_poly.entity_id
_entity_poly.type
_entity_poly.pdbx_seq_one_letter_code
_entity_poly.pdbx_strand_id
1 'polypeptide(L)'
;DYRVKQRQKTDPDACVADGKSAIRWVRKNAKRLGSDPQRIAAGGGSAGGHVAATTGICDGLDDPAEAESTISSKSNALLLFNPVYDNGPEGYGHNRVKQWFPAISPAHNINQGDPPTIVFLGSKDSLIPVETAKQFDADLKSAGVQSEVWIYEGQPHGFFNEGKSKESFIDTVLKMDAFLVANGWLDGNPDRKKLNSLLKTK
;
A
#
# COMPACT_ATOMS: atom_id res chain seq x y z
N ASP A 1 2.60 -8.99 11.43
CA ASP A 1 1.49 -9.77 10.86
C ASP A 1 0.19 -9.18 11.38
N TYR A 2 -0.85 -9.11 10.57
CA TYR A 2 -2.16 -8.61 10.98
C TYR A 2 -3.17 -9.75 11.14
N ARG A 3 -4.20 -9.52 11.95
CA ARG A 3 -5.26 -10.50 12.20
C ARG A 3 -6.02 -10.86 10.92
N VAL A 4 -6.36 -12.13 10.74
CA VAL A 4 -7.11 -12.61 9.58
C VAL A 4 -8.25 -13.56 9.98
N LYS A 5 -9.30 -13.60 9.17
CA LYS A 5 -10.51 -14.38 9.44
C LYS A 5 -10.23 -15.87 9.71
N GLN A 6 -9.30 -16.47 8.98
CA GLN A 6 -8.99 -17.89 9.11
C GLN A 6 -8.38 -18.25 10.47
N ARG A 7 -7.57 -17.37 11.06
CA ARG A 7 -6.85 -17.61 12.31
C ARG A 7 -7.56 -16.99 13.51
N GLN A 8 -7.88 -15.69 13.44
CA GLN A 8 -8.39 -14.92 14.56
C GLN A 8 -9.92 -14.71 14.53
N LYS A 9 -10.60 -15.17 13.47
CA LYS A 9 -12.04 -15.00 13.27
C LYS A 9 -12.50 -13.54 13.22
N THR A 10 -11.63 -12.65 12.77
CA THR A 10 -11.89 -11.21 12.66
C THR A 10 -12.33 -10.83 11.24
N ASP A 11 -12.94 -9.68 11.11
CA ASP A 11 -13.30 -9.06 9.84
C ASP A 11 -12.20 -8.09 9.35
N PRO A 12 -12.28 -7.55 8.12
CA PRO A 12 -11.23 -6.71 7.54
C PRO A 12 -10.90 -5.42 8.27
N ASP A 13 -11.84 -4.85 9.04
CA ASP A 13 -11.60 -3.67 9.90
C ASP A 13 -10.48 -3.92 10.92
N ALA A 14 -10.43 -5.13 11.50
CA ALA A 14 -9.35 -5.50 12.40
C ALA A 14 -7.98 -5.55 11.69
N CYS A 15 -7.95 -5.91 10.39
CA CYS A 15 -6.72 -5.86 9.61
C CYS A 15 -6.23 -4.41 9.46
N VAL A 16 -7.16 -3.48 9.23
CA VAL A 16 -6.87 -2.05 9.13
C VAL A 16 -6.36 -1.50 10.46
N ALA A 17 -7.05 -1.80 11.56
CA ALA A 17 -6.62 -1.41 12.90
C ALA A 17 -5.20 -1.89 13.21
N ASP A 18 -4.88 -3.15 12.89
CA ASP A 18 -3.53 -3.71 13.08
C ASP A 18 -2.47 -2.98 12.22
N GLY A 19 -2.81 -2.63 10.98
CA GLY A 19 -1.92 -1.85 10.11
C GLY A 19 -1.62 -0.47 10.70
N LYS A 20 -2.64 0.23 11.19
CA LYS A 20 -2.53 1.53 11.84
C LYS A 20 -1.71 1.45 13.13
N SER A 21 -1.97 0.44 13.96
CA SER A 21 -1.19 0.17 15.16
C SER A 21 0.29 -0.10 14.85
N ALA A 22 0.56 -0.82 13.76
CA ALA A 22 1.93 -1.07 13.32
C ALA A 22 2.67 0.22 12.94
N ILE A 23 2.03 1.15 12.21
CA ILE A 23 2.61 2.47 11.88
C ILE A 23 2.90 3.26 13.17
N ARG A 24 1.94 3.31 14.11
CA ARG A 24 2.17 3.96 15.41
C ARG A 24 3.34 3.36 16.16
N TRP A 25 3.40 2.04 16.20
CA TRP A 25 4.48 1.33 16.88
C TRP A 25 5.85 1.65 16.27
N VAL A 26 5.97 1.63 14.94
CA VAL A 26 7.22 1.99 14.24
C VAL A 26 7.59 3.44 14.55
N ARG A 27 6.64 4.37 14.47
CA ARG A 27 6.85 5.79 14.74
C ARG A 27 7.29 6.05 16.18
N LYS A 28 6.64 5.40 17.15
CA LYS A 28 7.02 5.47 18.57
C LYS A 28 8.43 4.95 18.84
N ASN A 29 8.84 3.94 18.10
CA ASN A 29 10.13 3.26 18.27
C ASN A 29 11.19 3.72 17.25
N ALA A 30 10.95 4.78 16.49
CA ALA A 30 11.80 5.20 15.38
C ALA A 30 13.28 5.36 15.79
N LYS A 31 13.55 6.02 16.92
CA LYS A 31 14.91 6.17 17.45
C LYS A 31 15.60 4.82 17.70
N ARG A 32 14.90 3.84 18.28
CA ARG A 32 15.42 2.50 18.55
C ARG A 32 15.66 1.71 17.27
N LEU A 33 14.85 1.96 16.24
CA LEU A 33 14.95 1.31 14.93
C LEU A 33 15.96 1.97 14.01
N GLY A 34 16.51 3.14 14.37
CA GLY A 34 17.38 3.92 13.51
C GLY A 34 16.65 4.51 12.29
N SER A 35 15.33 4.74 12.40
CA SER A 35 14.47 5.23 11.33
C SER A 35 13.99 6.66 11.60
N ASP A 36 13.57 7.35 10.53
CA ASP A 36 12.94 8.67 10.62
C ASP A 36 11.44 8.49 10.86
N PRO A 37 10.86 9.03 11.96
CA PRO A 37 9.43 8.94 12.23
C PRO A 37 8.55 9.68 11.22
N GLN A 38 9.13 10.58 10.40
CA GLN A 38 8.44 11.31 9.33
C GLN A 38 8.61 10.64 7.95
N ARG A 39 9.31 9.51 7.88
CA ARG A 39 9.57 8.75 6.65
C ARG A 39 9.23 7.27 6.83
N ILE A 40 7.95 6.98 7.05
CA ILE A 40 7.43 5.62 7.20
C ILE A 40 6.58 5.31 5.97
N ALA A 41 7.08 4.46 5.08
CA ALA A 41 6.31 3.94 3.97
C ALA A 41 5.51 2.70 4.39
N ALA A 42 4.27 2.61 3.92
CA ALA A 42 3.48 1.38 3.99
C ALA A 42 3.39 0.76 2.60
N GLY A 43 3.54 -0.56 2.53
CA GLY A 43 3.43 -1.26 1.24
C GLY A 43 2.88 -2.67 1.39
N GLY A 44 2.35 -3.19 0.31
CA GLY A 44 1.81 -4.54 0.30
C GLY A 44 1.08 -4.91 -0.98
N GLY A 45 0.78 -6.21 -1.13
CA GLY A 45 0.04 -6.73 -2.26
C GLY A 45 -1.37 -7.19 -1.89
N SER A 46 -2.33 -7.02 -2.82
CA SER A 46 -3.71 -7.50 -2.66
C SER A 46 -4.35 -6.97 -1.37
N ALA A 47 -4.78 -7.85 -0.47
CA ALA A 47 -5.29 -7.47 0.85
C ALA A 47 -4.25 -6.69 1.69
N GLY A 48 -2.96 -7.03 1.59
CA GLY A 48 -1.89 -6.26 2.23
C GLY A 48 -1.73 -4.86 1.63
N GLY A 49 -1.99 -4.70 0.33
CA GLY A 49 -2.08 -3.42 -0.34
C GLY A 49 -3.27 -2.58 0.14
N HIS A 50 -4.40 -3.21 0.44
CA HIS A 50 -5.55 -2.57 1.09
C HIS A 50 -5.17 -2.02 2.47
N VAL A 51 -4.61 -2.89 3.33
CA VAL A 51 -4.17 -2.47 4.67
C VAL A 51 -3.15 -1.32 4.60
N ALA A 52 -2.19 -1.41 3.68
CA ALA A 52 -1.23 -0.32 3.47
C ALA A 52 -1.92 0.98 3.04
N ALA A 53 -2.79 0.93 2.01
CA ALA A 53 -3.51 2.10 1.51
C ALA A 53 -4.37 2.77 2.59
N THR A 54 -5.07 1.98 3.40
CA THR A 54 -5.89 2.52 4.51
C THR A 54 -5.08 3.24 5.56
N THR A 55 -3.81 2.85 5.81
CA THR A 55 -2.95 3.61 6.74
C THR A 55 -2.61 5.01 6.26
N GLY A 56 -2.60 5.24 4.95
CA GLY A 56 -2.25 6.54 4.38
C GLY A 56 -3.46 7.43 4.05
N ILE A 57 -4.61 6.82 3.70
CA ILE A 57 -5.73 7.52 3.06
C ILE A 57 -6.99 7.53 3.95
N CYS A 58 -7.25 6.46 4.70
CA CYS A 58 -8.50 6.34 5.47
C CYS A 58 -8.34 6.84 6.91
N ASP A 59 -9.23 7.72 7.34
CA ASP A 59 -9.34 8.13 8.73
C ASP A 59 -10.21 7.14 9.53
N GLY A 60 -10.06 7.13 10.86
CA GLY A 60 -10.78 6.21 11.73
C GLY A 60 -10.33 4.75 11.59
N LEU A 61 -11.17 3.80 12.00
CA LEU A 61 -10.88 2.36 12.01
C LEU A 61 -9.63 1.99 12.82
N ASP A 62 -9.28 2.80 13.79
CA ASP A 62 -8.17 2.57 14.72
C ASP A 62 -8.56 1.51 15.75
N ASP A 63 -7.56 0.85 16.34
CA ASP A 63 -7.82 -0.02 17.50
C ASP A 63 -8.41 0.81 18.64
N PRO A 64 -9.55 0.40 19.25
CA PRO A 64 -10.15 1.13 20.35
C PRO A 64 -9.19 1.41 21.52
N ALA A 65 -8.22 0.53 21.76
CA ALA A 65 -7.19 0.74 22.79
C ALA A 65 -6.21 1.88 22.44
N GLU A 66 -6.19 2.35 21.19
CA GLU A 66 -5.34 3.44 20.71
C GLU A 66 -6.11 4.70 20.32
N ALA A 67 -7.43 4.77 20.62
CA ALA A 67 -8.30 5.89 20.25
C ALA A 67 -7.78 7.26 20.75
N GLU A 68 -7.18 7.28 21.94
CA GLU A 68 -6.61 8.48 22.56
C GLU A 68 -5.11 8.71 22.21
N SER A 69 -4.57 7.94 21.26
CA SER A 69 -3.16 8.05 20.89
C SER A 69 -2.88 9.36 20.16
N THR A 70 -1.92 10.14 20.65
CA THR A 70 -1.38 11.33 19.96
C THR A 70 -0.38 10.99 18.85
N ILE A 71 0.02 9.73 18.71
CA ILE A 71 0.95 9.25 17.69
C ILE A 71 0.15 8.94 16.42
N SER A 72 0.47 9.61 15.32
CA SER A 72 -0.20 9.39 14.05
C SER A 72 -0.03 7.95 13.53
N SER A 73 -1.12 7.36 13.06
CA SER A 73 -1.14 6.09 12.32
C SER A 73 -0.95 6.28 10.81
N LYS A 74 -0.85 7.54 10.32
CA LYS A 74 -0.77 7.83 8.89
C LYS A 74 0.62 7.51 8.36
N SER A 75 0.73 6.65 7.35
CA SER A 75 1.97 6.42 6.62
C SER A 75 2.35 7.65 5.79
N ASN A 76 3.64 7.79 5.46
CA ASN A 76 4.16 8.97 4.77
C ASN A 76 4.42 8.71 3.26
N ALA A 77 4.35 7.45 2.82
CA ALA A 77 4.34 7.04 1.42
C ALA A 77 3.64 5.69 1.26
N LEU A 78 3.08 5.41 0.08
CA LEU A 78 2.39 4.16 -0.24
C LEU A 78 3.04 3.45 -1.42
N LEU A 79 3.37 2.16 -1.25
CA LEU A 79 4.00 1.29 -2.24
C LEU A 79 3.07 0.08 -2.49
N LEU A 80 2.17 0.18 -3.46
CA LEU A 80 1.00 -0.69 -3.58
C LEU A 80 1.11 -1.65 -4.77
N PHE A 81 0.90 -2.93 -4.52
CA PHE A 81 0.98 -3.98 -5.53
C PHE A 81 -0.39 -4.64 -5.70
N ASN A 82 -0.99 -4.53 -6.89
CA ASN A 82 -2.36 -4.99 -7.16
C ASN A 82 -3.28 -4.84 -5.92
N PRO A 83 -3.36 -3.63 -5.35
CA PRO A 83 -4.06 -3.40 -4.09
C PRO A 83 -5.57 -3.51 -4.27
N VAL A 84 -6.26 -3.89 -3.19
CA VAL A 84 -7.69 -3.63 -3.09
C VAL A 84 -7.84 -2.22 -2.54
N TYR A 85 -8.29 -1.27 -3.32
CA TYR A 85 -8.48 0.12 -2.90
C TYR A 85 -9.89 0.66 -3.17
N ASP A 86 -10.69 -0.05 -3.98
CA ASP A 86 -12.10 0.23 -4.16
C ASP A 86 -12.95 -0.90 -3.56
N ASN A 87 -13.70 -0.56 -2.51
CA ASN A 87 -14.66 -1.43 -1.85
C ASN A 87 -16.10 -0.90 -1.99
N GLY A 88 -16.35 -0.04 -2.98
CA GLY A 88 -17.68 0.44 -3.33
C GLY A 88 -18.63 -0.67 -3.76
N PRO A 89 -19.90 -0.38 -4.04
CA PRO A 89 -20.91 -1.38 -4.43
C PRO A 89 -20.47 -2.30 -5.55
N GLU A 90 -19.75 -1.78 -6.55
CA GLU A 90 -19.18 -2.53 -7.67
C GLU A 90 -17.71 -2.93 -7.44
N GLY A 91 -17.13 -2.53 -6.32
CA GLY A 91 -15.73 -2.76 -5.98
C GLY A 91 -15.48 -4.14 -5.38
N TYR A 92 -14.20 -4.50 -5.31
CA TYR A 92 -13.81 -5.81 -4.82
C TYR A 92 -14.16 -6.03 -3.34
N GLY A 93 -14.95 -7.06 -3.10
CA GLY A 93 -15.24 -7.52 -1.74
C GLY A 93 -16.24 -6.67 -0.96
N HIS A 94 -17.02 -5.80 -1.61
CA HIS A 94 -18.01 -4.94 -0.98
C HIS A 94 -18.85 -5.66 0.09
N ASN A 95 -19.42 -6.82 -0.23
CA ASN A 95 -20.27 -7.57 0.69
C ASN A 95 -19.58 -7.99 2.01
N ARG A 96 -18.24 -8.02 2.03
CA ARG A 96 -17.47 -8.35 3.23
C ARG A 96 -17.20 -7.15 4.13
N VAL A 97 -17.33 -5.94 3.57
CA VAL A 97 -16.92 -4.70 4.26
C VAL A 97 -17.99 -3.61 4.24
N LYS A 98 -19.18 -3.89 3.67
CA LYS A 98 -20.26 -2.92 3.47
C LYS A 98 -20.67 -2.15 4.74
N GLN A 99 -20.53 -2.76 5.92
CA GLN A 99 -20.85 -2.12 7.19
C GLN A 99 -19.84 -1.03 7.59
N TRP A 100 -18.64 -1.03 7.00
CA TRP A 100 -17.61 0.00 7.22
C TRP A 100 -17.41 0.90 5.99
N PHE A 101 -18.13 0.65 4.91
CA PHE A 101 -18.11 1.51 3.73
C PHE A 101 -18.81 2.86 4.04
N PRO A 102 -18.29 4.02 3.56
CA PRO A 102 -17.10 4.19 2.73
C PRO A 102 -15.77 4.22 3.50
N ALA A 103 -15.76 4.31 4.84
CA ALA A 103 -14.56 4.54 5.64
C ALA A 103 -13.40 3.55 5.39
N ILE A 104 -13.70 2.29 5.03
CA ILE A 104 -12.69 1.25 4.78
C ILE A 104 -12.16 1.24 3.35
N SER A 105 -12.69 2.09 2.46
CA SER A 105 -12.38 2.07 1.02
C SER A 105 -11.45 3.23 0.63
N PRO A 106 -10.15 3.00 0.39
CA PRO A 106 -9.21 4.07 0.06
C PRO A 106 -9.68 4.98 -1.09
N ALA A 107 -10.21 4.41 -2.17
CA ALA A 107 -10.68 5.18 -3.33
C ALA A 107 -11.84 6.17 -3.00
N HIS A 108 -12.52 5.98 -1.87
CA HIS A 108 -13.64 6.85 -1.44
C HIS A 108 -13.23 7.85 -0.33
N ASN A 109 -11.94 7.90 0.02
CA ASN A 109 -11.43 8.75 1.10
C ASN A 109 -10.26 9.63 0.67
N ILE A 110 -9.96 9.71 -0.62
CA ILE A 110 -8.85 10.50 -1.16
C ILE A 110 -9.00 11.98 -0.80
N ASN A 111 -7.94 12.57 -0.22
CA ASN A 111 -7.90 13.96 0.20
C ASN A 111 -6.57 14.62 -0.18
N GLN A 112 -6.58 15.96 -0.25
CA GLN A 112 -5.35 16.73 -0.29
C GLN A 112 -4.52 16.46 0.99
N GLY A 113 -3.25 16.14 0.82
CA GLY A 113 -2.36 15.78 1.94
C GLY A 113 -2.30 14.27 2.21
N ASP A 114 -2.89 13.45 1.36
CA ASP A 114 -2.60 12.03 1.34
C ASP A 114 -1.15 11.78 0.88
N PRO A 115 -0.53 10.67 1.29
CA PRO A 115 0.88 10.45 1.01
C PRO A 115 1.14 10.15 -0.47
N PRO A 116 2.33 10.49 -0.99
CA PRO A 116 2.75 10.09 -2.32
C PRO A 116 2.61 8.59 -2.50
N THR A 117 2.06 8.17 -3.64
CA THR A 117 1.62 6.81 -3.87
C THR A 117 2.14 6.26 -5.21
N ILE A 118 2.71 5.05 -5.20
CA ILE A 118 3.02 4.29 -6.40
C ILE A 118 2.24 2.98 -6.42
N VAL A 119 1.62 2.67 -7.56
CA VAL A 119 0.80 1.47 -7.76
C VAL A 119 1.36 0.62 -8.90
N PHE A 120 1.44 -0.69 -8.67
CA PHE A 120 1.80 -1.70 -9.67
C PHE A 120 0.64 -2.65 -9.90
N LEU A 121 0.19 -2.81 -11.15
CA LEU A 121 -0.93 -3.69 -11.50
C LEU A 121 -0.65 -4.47 -12.79
N GLY A 122 -1.01 -5.73 -12.82
CA GLY A 122 -0.97 -6.55 -14.05
C GLY A 122 -2.20 -6.30 -14.92
N SER A 123 -2.02 -6.20 -16.26
CA SER A 123 -3.15 -5.95 -17.17
C SER A 123 -4.12 -7.14 -17.29
N LYS A 124 -3.70 -8.35 -16.85
CA LYS A 124 -4.54 -9.55 -16.74
C LYS A 124 -4.92 -9.88 -15.29
N ASP A 125 -4.91 -8.88 -14.42
CA ASP A 125 -5.43 -9.06 -13.07
C ASP A 125 -6.93 -9.34 -13.13
N SER A 126 -7.35 -10.51 -12.64
CA SER A 126 -8.75 -10.93 -12.67
C SER A 126 -9.59 -10.42 -11.49
N LEU A 127 -8.95 -9.77 -10.51
CA LEU A 127 -9.59 -9.27 -9.29
C LEU A 127 -9.74 -7.75 -9.30
N ILE A 128 -8.74 -7.06 -9.83
CA ILE A 128 -8.68 -5.60 -9.83
C ILE A 128 -8.59 -5.10 -11.27
N PRO A 129 -9.64 -4.45 -11.79
CA PRO A 129 -9.63 -3.91 -13.14
C PRO A 129 -8.58 -2.82 -13.34
N VAL A 130 -8.00 -2.75 -14.54
CA VAL A 130 -7.03 -1.70 -14.90
C VAL A 130 -7.65 -0.31 -14.79
N GLU A 131 -8.92 -0.17 -15.15
CA GLU A 131 -9.61 1.11 -15.08
C GLU A 131 -9.75 1.61 -13.64
N THR A 132 -9.93 0.71 -12.66
CA THR A 132 -9.92 1.09 -11.23
C THR A 132 -8.57 1.69 -10.81
N ALA A 133 -7.45 1.13 -11.31
CA ALA A 133 -6.11 1.67 -11.05
C ALA A 133 -5.91 3.06 -11.66
N LYS A 134 -6.35 3.23 -12.90
CA LYS A 134 -6.27 4.52 -13.59
C LYS A 134 -7.14 5.59 -12.93
N GLN A 135 -8.35 5.22 -12.50
CA GLN A 135 -9.25 6.14 -11.80
C GLN A 135 -8.66 6.56 -10.46
N PHE A 136 -8.15 5.60 -9.68
CA PHE A 136 -7.50 5.90 -8.40
C PHE A 136 -6.30 6.85 -8.54
N ASP A 137 -5.47 6.65 -9.57
CA ASP A 137 -4.35 7.55 -9.89
C ASP A 137 -4.85 8.96 -10.30
N ALA A 138 -5.89 9.03 -11.13
CA ALA A 138 -6.49 10.29 -11.55
C ALA A 138 -7.08 11.06 -10.37
N ASP A 139 -7.75 10.37 -9.45
CA ASP A 139 -8.37 10.98 -8.26
C ASP A 139 -7.31 11.52 -7.29
N LEU A 140 -6.22 10.75 -7.04
CA LEU A 140 -5.08 11.21 -6.26
C LEU A 140 -4.45 12.48 -6.87
N LYS A 141 -4.19 12.49 -8.18
CA LYS A 141 -3.65 13.65 -8.88
C LYS A 141 -4.59 14.86 -8.82
N SER A 142 -5.88 14.63 -8.95
CA SER A 142 -6.91 15.68 -8.84
C SER A 142 -6.96 16.30 -7.45
N ALA A 143 -6.66 15.50 -6.41
CA ALA A 143 -6.51 15.97 -5.03
C ALA A 143 -5.15 16.66 -4.76
N GLY A 144 -4.27 16.76 -5.78
CA GLY A 144 -2.93 17.34 -5.64
C GLY A 144 -1.90 16.40 -5.03
N VAL A 145 -2.20 15.10 -4.96
CA VAL A 145 -1.30 14.07 -4.43
C VAL A 145 -0.40 13.54 -5.55
N GLN A 146 0.90 13.41 -5.28
CA GLN A 146 1.82 12.76 -6.21
C GLN A 146 1.47 11.28 -6.34
N SER A 147 1.15 10.83 -7.55
CA SER A 147 0.77 9.45 -7.82
C SER A 147 1.37 8.94 -9.12
N GLU A 148 1.78 7.66 -9.10
CA GLU A 148 2.26 6.92 -10.27
C GLU A 148 1.54 5.57 -10.34
N VAL A 149 1.07 5.19 -11.54
CA VAL A 149 0.55 3.86 -11.80
C VAL A 149 1.33 3.18 -12.92
N TRP A 150 1.77 1.94 -12.67
CA TRP A 150 2.51 1.11 -13.64
C TRP A 150 1.72 -0.14 -13.98
N ILE A 151 1.22 -0.20 -15.23
CA ILE A 151 0.49 -1.36 -15.74
C ILE A 151 1.47 -2.30 -16.43
N TYR A 152 1.53 -3.56 -15.96
CA TYR A 152 2.39 -4.61 -16.51
C TYR A 152 1.60 -5.46 -17.48
N GLU A 153 1.89 -5.28 -18.77
CA GLU A 153 1.15 -5.93 -19.84
C GLU A 153 1.26 -7.46 -19.77
N GLY A 154 0.11 -8.13 -19.88
CA GLY A 154 0.00 -9.58 -19.84
C GLY A 154 0.18 -10.22 -18.45
N GLN A 155 0.49 -9.45 -17.41
CA GLN A 155 0.76 -9.98 -16.08
C GLN A 155 -0.52 -10.19 -15.27
N PRO A 156 -0.62 -11.32 -14.53
CA PRO A 156 -1.77 -11.64 -13.68
C PRO A 156 -1.62 -11.04 -12.27
N HIS A 157 -2.63 -11.27 -11.42
CA HIS A 157 -2.57 -10.96 -9.99
C HIS A 157 -1.36 -11.62 -9.31
N GLY A 158 -0.60 -10.85 -8.51
CA GLY A 158 0.57 -11.35 -7.79
C GLY A 158 1.86 -11.47 -8.62
N PHE A 159 1.89 -10.91 -9.82
CA PHE A 159 3.03 -10.98 -10.76
C PHE A 159 4.36 -10.47 -10.19
N PHE A 160 4.31 -9.55 -9.24
CA PHE A 160 5.48 -8.90 -8.62
C PHE A 160 6.26 -9.82 -7.66
N ASN A 161 5.76 -11.02 -7.36
CA ASN A 161 6.50 -11.98 -6.54
C ASN A 161 7.64 -12.61 -7.33
N GLU A 162 8.84 -12.72 -6.74
CA GLU A 162 10.04 -13.29 -7.38
C GLU A 162 9.76 -14.65 -8.02
N GLY A 163 9.02 -15.52 -7.31
CA GLY A 163 8.65 -16.86 -7.78
C GLY A 163 7.59 -16.88 -8.90
N LYS A 164 6.98 -15.74 -9.26
CA LYS A 164 6.04 -15.62 -10.37
C LYS A 164 6.71 -15.03 -11.63
N SER A 165 7.40 -13.92 -11.45
CA SER A 165 8.14 -13.24 -12.52
C SER A 165 9.33 -12.50 -11.92
N LYS A 166 10.51 -13.10 -12.04
CA LYS A 166 11.76 -12.48 -11.56
C LYS A 166 12.01 -11.12 -12.20
N GLU A 167 11.72 -10.97 -13.49
CA GLU A 167 11.90 -9.71 -14.21
C GLU A 167 10.95 -8.62 -13.68
N SER A 168 9.66 -8.94 -13.49
CA SER A 168 8.69 -8.00 -12.93
C SER A 168 9.02 -7.66 -11.48
N PHE A 169 9.47 -8.63 -10.68
CA PHE A 169 9.94 -8.38 -9.32
C PHE A 169 11.09 -7.35 -9.30
N ILE A 170 12.11 -7.57 -10.12
CA ILE A 170 13.26 -6.65 -10.23
C ILE A 170 12.80 -5.26 -10.68
N ASP A 171 11.96 -5.20 -11.69
CA ASP A 171 11.48 -3.93 -12.24
C ASP A 171 10.63 -3.14 -11.24
N THR A 172 9.73 -3.80 -10.52
CA THR A 172 8.94 -3.13 -9.46
C THR A 172 9.83 -2.61 -8.33
N VAL A 173 10.86 -3.36 -7.91
CA VAL A 173 11.81 -2.90 -6.88
C VAL A 173 12.57 -1.66 -7.35
N LEU A 174 13.05 -1.65 -8.61
CA LEU A 174 13.77 -0.49 -9.15
C LEU A 174 12.87 0.75 -9.30
N LYS A 175 11.61 0.56 -9.66
CA LYS A 175 10.63 1.66 -9.72
C LYS A 175 10.28 2.21 -8.35
N MET A 176 10.13 1.35 -7.33
CA MET A 176 9.96 1.81 -5.95
C MET A 176 11.17 2.61 -5.47
N ASP A 177 12.38 2.12 -5.75
CA ASP A 177 13.62 2.82 -5.40
C ASP A 177 13.67 4.20 -6.07
N ALA A 178 13.40 4.28 -7.39
CA ALA A 178 13.32 5.54 -8.10
C ALA A 178 12.26 6.50 -7.54
N PHE A 179 11.08 5.98 -7.21
CA PHE A 179 10.02 6.75 -6.60
C PHE A 179 10.43 7.33 -5.24
N LEU A 180 11.08 6.53 -4.39
CA LEU A 180 11.56 6.98 -3.09
C LEU A 180 12.71 7.99 -3.22
N VAL A 181 13.59 7.85 -4.21
CA VAL A 181 14.63 8.85 -4.55
C VAL A 181 13.99 10.17 -4.99
N ALA A 182 13.00 10.12 -5.90
CA ALA A 182 12.30 11.31 -6.38
C ALA A 182 11.57 12.07 -5.26
N ASN A 183 11.16 11.36 -4.21
CA ASN A 183 10.54 11.94 -3.02
C ASN A 183 11.55 12.34 -1.93
N GLY A 184 12.85 12.26 -2.19
CA GLY A 184 13.91 12.66 -1.23
C GLY A 184 14.04 11.71 -0.02
N TRP A 185 13.64 10.45 -0.17
CA TRP A 185 13.73 9.45 0.90
C TRP A 185 15.00 8.61 0.84
N LEU A 186 15.51 8.41 -0.37
CA LEU A 186 16.74 7.69 -0.64
C LEU A 186 17.67 8.57 -1.49
N ASP A 187 18.98 8.30 -1.39
CA ASP A 187 20.00 8.93 -2.21
C ASP A 187 20.49 7.97 -3.29
N GLY A 188 20.93 8.52 -4.43
CA GLY A 188 21.53 7.77 -5.53
C GLY A 188 20.52 7.41 -6.62
N ASN A 189 20.84 6.35 -7.35
CA ASN A 189 20.01 5.83 -8.45
C ASN A 189 19.77 4.33 -8.30
N PRO A 190 18.60 3.84 -8.73
CA PRO A 190 18.30 2.41 -8.75
C PRO A 190 19.39 1.62 -9.50
N ASP A 191 19.92 0.57 -8.88
CA ASP A 191 21.02 -0.23 -9.45
C ASP A 191 20.57 -1.68 -9.70
N ARG A 192 20.18 -1.96 -10.96
CA ARG A 192 19.79 -3.30 -11.42
C ARG A 192 20.91 -4.33 -11.28
N LYS A 193 22.18 -3.94 -11.47
CA LYS A 193 23.32 -4.87 -11.36
C LYS A 193 23.51 -5.31 -9.93
N LYS A 194 23.45 -4.36 -9.00
CA LYS A 194 23.53 -4.62 -7.56
C LYS A 194 22.36 -5.51 -7.10
N LEU A 195 21.12 -5.19 -7.49
CA LEU A 195 19.96 -6.00 -7.15
C LEU A 195 20.09 -7.43 -7.69
N ASN A 196 20.48 -7.60 -8.97
CA ASN A 196 20.70 -8.92 -9.55
C ASN A 196 21.80 -9.72 -8.83
N SER A 197 22.86 -9.06 -8.33
CA SER A 197 23.90 -9.75 -7.56
C SER A 197 23.40 -10.27 -6.22
N LEU A 198 22.58 -9.48 -5.52
CA LEU A 198 21.97 -9.87 -4.25
C LEU A 198 21.01 -11.08 -4.39
N LEU A 199 20.29 -11.16 -5.51
CA LEU A 199 19.37 -12.27 -5.81
C LEU A 199 20.08 -13.57 -6.25
N LYS A 200 21.36 -13.53 -6.57
CA LYS A 200 22.15 -14.71 -6.93
C LYS A 200 22.82 -15.39 -5.72
N THR A 201 22.86 -14.70 -4.59
CA THR A 201 23.52 -15.17 -3.34
C THR A 201 22.57 -15.91 -2.40
N LYS A 202 21.35 -16.21 -2.85
CA LYS A 202 20.36 -17.03 -2.13
C LYS A 202 20.35 -18.49 -2.66
#